data_0f572c74cf2e98c764869332e5829573
#
_entry.id   0f572c74cf2e98c764869332e5829573
#
_cell.length_a   1.000
_cell.length_b   1.000
_cell.length_c   1.000
_cell.angle_alpha   90.00
_cell.angle_beta   90.00
_cell.angle_gamma   90.00
#
_symmetry.space_group_name_H-M   'P 1'
#
loop_
_entity.id
_entity.type
_entity.pdbx_description
1 polymer ?
#
loop_
_entity_poly.entity_id
_entity_poly.type
_entity_poly.pdbx_seq_one_letter_code
_entity_poly.pdbx_strand_id
1 'polypeptide(L)'
;MATKNSNLQRWLTGIVLAVVLLLIIFLGSLELFAAAIMLIIIIGMWEYNSIFFGPGFLKEKTEGLILAVFIPVTVLFGNEQWLTALLAFAVMAVFIVFLWKISEDSFDMSSVNKVLFGMLYIPLLTSHFIMLRKLDRGIEWVMLVLVIGIVGDTVALYVGKFFGKKS
;
A
#
# COMPACT_ATOMS: atom_id res chain seq x y z
N MET A 1 -33.56 -12.21 -7.85
CA MET A 1 -32.60 -13.35 -7.84
C MET A 1 -31.13 -12.96 -8.07
N ALA A 2 -30.78 -11.74 -8.45
CA ALA A 2 -29.39 -11.30 -8.73
C ALA A 2 -28.48 -11.11 -7.50
N THR A 3 -29.01 -10.87 -6.32
CA THR A 3 -28.23 -10.51 -5.11
C THR A 3 -27.54 -11.71 -4.44
N LYS A 4 -28.07 -12.92 -4.56
CA LYS A 4 -27.51 -14.12 -3.91
C LYS A 4 -26.22 -14.61 -4.59
N ASN A 5 -26.13 -14.50 -5.93
CA ASN A 5 -24.94 -14.89 -6.69
C ASN A 5 -23.77 -13.91 -6.48
N SER A 6 -24.03 -12.62 -6.29
CA SER A 6 -22.99 -11.61 -6.04
C SER A 6 -22.25 -11.83 -4.70
N ASN A 7 -22.97 -12.23 -3.65
CA ASN A 7 -22.34 -12.51 -2.37
C ASN A 7 -21.49 -13.79 -2.41
N LEU A 8 -21.96 -14.83 -3.08
CA LEU A 8 -21.22 -16.08 -3.23
C LEU A 8 -19.92 -15.86 -4.02
N GLN A 9 -19.96 -15.08 -5.09
CA GLN A 9 -18.77 -14.72 -5.87
C GLN A 9 -17.74 -13.94 -5.06
N ARG A 10 -18.18 -13.00 -4.21
CA ARG A 10 -17.30 -12.23 -3.31
C ARG A 10 -16.61 -13.13 -2.28
N TRP A 11 -17.34 -14.06 -1.67
CA TRP A 11 -16.77 -15.03 -0.75
C TRP A 11 -15.76 -15.94 -1.43
N LEU A 12 -16.10 -16.45 -2.61
CA LEU A 12 -15.22 -17.34 -3.38
C LEU A 12 -13.90 -16.63 -3.78
N THR A 13 -14.00 -15.42 -4.32
CA THR A 13 -12.80 -14.63 -4.67
C THR A 13 -11.96 -14.29 -3.44
N GLY A 14 -12.57 -13.95 -2.31
CA GLY A 14 -11.83 -13.69 -1.07
C GLY A 14 -11.08 -14.91 -0.56
N ILE A 15 -11.73 -16.08 -0.57
CA ILE A 15 -11.09 -17.34 -0.16
C ILE A 15 -9.94 -17.70 -1.11
N VAL A 16 -10.14 -17.61 -2.43
CA VAL A 16 -9.09 -17.90 -3.41
C VAL A 16 -7.89 -16.97 -3.22
N LEU A 17 -8.11 -15.67 -3.06
CA LEU A 17 -7.04 -14.71 -2.82
C LEU A 17 -6.30 -15.00 -1.51
N ALA A 18 -7.01 -15.35 -0.44
CA ALA A 18 -6.40 -15.71 0.82
C ALA A 18 -5.53 -16.96 0.71
N VAL A 19 -6.01 -18.01 0.01
CA VAL A 19 -5.24 -19.24 -0.23
C VAL A 19 -4.00 -18.94 -1.06
N VAL A 20 -4.12 -18.18 -2.15
CA VAL A 20 -2.99 -17.79 -3.00
C VAL A 20 -1.95 -17.00 -2.18
N LEU A 21 -2.39 -16.05 -1.36
CA LEU A 21 -1.50 -15.28 -0.50
C LEU A 21 -0.76 -16.19 0.49
N LEU A 22 -1.46 -17.10 1.15
CA LEU A 22 -0.84 -18.05 2.07
C LEU A 22 0.18 -18.96 1.35
N LEU A 23 -0.15 -19.44 0.15
CA LEU A 23 0.80 -20.24 -0.65
C LEU A 23 2.07 -19.42 -0.97
N ILE A 24 1.94 -18.18 -1.34
CA ILE A 24 3.08 -17.29 -1.60
C ILE A 24 3.90 -17.05 -0.32
N ILE A 25 3.27 -16.87 0.83
CA ILE A 25 3.95 -16.68 2.12
C ILE A 25 4.74 -17.92 2.52
N PHE A 26 4.14 -19.10 2.43
CA PHE A 26 4.77 -20.33 2.95
C PHE A 26 5.73 -21.00 1.96
N LEU A 27 5.38 -21.00 0.67
CA LEU A 27 6.10 -21.75 -0.36
C LEU A 27 6.87 -20.85 -1.33
N GLY A 28 6.54 -19.54 -1.38
CA GLY A 28 7.15 -18.61 -2.32
C GLY A 28 8.58 -18.22 -1.92
N SER A 29 9.43 -17.98 -2.92
CA SER A 29 10.71 -17.32 -2.71
C SER A 29 10.52 -15.88 -2.25
N LEU A 30 11.59 -15.24 -1.73
CA LEU A 30 11.56 -13.84 -1.33
C LEU A 30 11.13 -12.92 -2.49
N GLU A 31 11.64 -13.20 -3.70
CA GLU A 31 11.35 -12.43 -4.90
C GLU A 31 9.87 -12.56 -5.30
N LEU A 32 9.32 -13.77 -5.23
CA LEU A 32 7.90 -14.00 -5.54
C LEU A 32 7.00 -13.28 -4.52
N PHE A 33 7.36 -13.34 -3.25
CA PHE A 33 6.66 -12.60 -2.20
C PHE A 33 6.74 -11.08 -2.42
N ALA A 34 7.94 -10.55 -2.73
CA ALA A 34 8.13 -9.14 -3.02
C ALA A 34 7.36 -8.70 -4.27
N ALA A 35 7.28 -9.53 -5.30
CA ALA A 35 6.48 -9.26 -6.50
C ALA A 35 4.98 -9.17 -6.17
N ALA A 36 4.48 -10.05 -5.30
CA ALA A 36 3.09 -9.99 -4.83
C ALA A 36 2.82 -8.71 -4.02
N ILE A 37 3.73 -8.33 -3.12
CA ILE A 37 3.63 -7.08 -2.36
C ILE A 37 3.67 -5.87 -3.31
N MET A 38 4.54 -5.87 -4.31
CA MET A 38 4.62 -4.79 -5.31
C MET A 38 3.30 -4.66 -6.11
N LEU A 39 2.67 -5.78 -6.48
CA LEU A 39 1.36 -5.79 -7.14
C LEU A 39 0.29 -5.13 -6.25
N ILE A 40 0.26 -5.47 -4.98
CA ILE A 40 -0.66 -4.86 -3.99
C ILE A 40 -0.42 -3.35 -3.89
N ILE A 41 0.85 -2.93 -3.84
CA ILE A 41 1.21 -1.51 -3.79
C ILE A 41 0.74 -0.77 -5.04
N ILE A 42 0.97 -1.32 -6.23
CA ILE A 42 0.56 -0.70 -7.50
C ILE A 42 -0.95 -0.54 -7.56
N ILE A 43 -1.71 -1.58 -7.22
CA ILE A 43 -3.17 -1.54 -7.19
C ILE A 43 -3.66 -0.51 -6.16
N GLY A 44 -3.11 -0.54 -4.94
CA GLY A 44 -3.46 0.39 -3.88
C GLY A 44 -3.15 1.86 -4.24
N MET A 45 -2.01 2.12 -4.87
CA MET A 45 -1.66 3.46 -5.36
C MET A 45 -2.54 3.92 -6.51
N TRP A 46 -2.91 3.01 -7.41
CA TRP A 46 -3.84 3.33 -8.48
C TRP A 46 -5.21 3.74 -7.92
N GLU A 47 -5.72 2.99 -6.95
CA GLU A 47 -6.98 3.30 -6.28
C GLU A 47 -6.89 4.61 -5.48
N TYR A 48 -5.82 4.79 -4.70
CA TYR A 48 -5.55 6.03 -3.98
C TYR A 48 -5.54 7.24 -4.91
N ASN A 49 -4.80 7.15 -6.02
CA ASN A 49 -4.73 8.21 -7.01
C ASN A 49 -6.09 8.52 -7.67
N SER A 50 -6.93 7.51 -7.85
CA SER A 50 -8.28 7.70 -8.42
C SER A 50 -9.22 8.44 -7.47
N ILE A 51 -9.04 8.26 -6.15
CA ILE A 51 -9.85 8.89 -5.11
C ILE A 51 -9.42 10.35 -4.90
N PHE A 52 -8.11 10.59 -4.82
CA PHE A 52 -7.58 11.90 -4.38
C PHE A 52 -7.25 12.87 -5.51
N PHE A 53 -7.06 12.38 -6.73
CA PHE A 53 -6.69 13.20 -7.86
C PHE A 53 -7.72 13.11 -9.00
N GLY A 54 -8.22 14.26 -9.42
CA GLY A 54 -9.11 14.39 -10.59
C GLY A 54 -8.41 14.09 -11.94
N PRO A 55 -9.13 14.21 -13.04
CA PRO A 55 -8.61 13.90 -14.40
C PRO A 55 -7.42 14.76 -14.84
N GLY A 56 -7.26 15.97 -14.29
CA GLY A 56 -6.20 16.91 -14.66
C GLY A 56 -4.83 16.68 -13.99
N PHE A 57 -4.72 15.72 -13.06
CA PHE A 57 -3.53 15.50 -12.22
C PHE A 57 -2.70 14.30 -12.70
N LEU A 58 -2.45 14.16 -14.01
CA LEU A 58 -1.71 13.03 -14.58
C LEU A 58 -0.24 12.98 -14.10
N LYS A 59 0.41 14.14 -13.95
CA LYS A 59 1.82 14.21 -13.50
C LYS A 59 1.96 13.72 -12.08
N GLU A 60 1.13 14.20 -11.15
CA GLU A 60 1.13 13.82 -9.74
C GLU A 60 0.85 12.31 -9.55
N LYS A 61 -0.10 11.79 -10.33
CA LYS A 61 -0.39 10.35 -10.35
C LYS A 61 0.81 9.51 -10.80
N THR A 62 1.51 9.98 -11.83
CA THR A 62 2.67 9.28 -12.38
C THR A 62 3.85 9.33 -11.39
N GLU A 63 4.11 10.49 -10.79
CA GLU A 63 5.16 10.66 -9.79
C GLU A 63 4.93 9.74 -8.58
N GLY A 64 3.71 9.74 -8.03
CA GLY A 64 3.34 8.85 -6.93
C GLY A 64 3.48 7.36 -7.28
N LEU A 65 3.15 6.98 -8.51
CA LEU A 65 3.28 5.60 -8.96
C LEU A 65 4.76 5.18 -9.16
N ILE A 66 5.59 6.06 -9.69
CA ILE A 66 7.03 5.81 -9.84
C ILE A 66 7.67 5.58 -8.47
N LEU A 67 7.41 6.47 -7.50
CA LEU A 67 7.91 6.32 -6.13
C LEU A 67 7.38 5.05 -5.46
N ALA A 68 6.13 4.68 -5.74
CA ALA A 68 5.52 3.45 -5.24
C ALA A 68 6.25 2.17 -5.69
N VAL A 69 6.88 2.18 -6.86
CA VAL A 69 7.67 1.05 -7.36
C VAL A 69 9.10 1.09 -6.80
N PHE A 70 9.72 2.26 -6.70
CA PHE A 70 11.10 2.39 -6.22
C PHE A 70 11.27 1.97 -4.76
N ILE A 71 10.30 2.26 -3.89
CA ILE A 71 10.38 1.92 -2.45
C ILE A 71 10.52 0.41 -2.23
N PRO A 72 9.60 -0.45 -2.71
CA PRO A 72 9.74 -1.91 -2.51
C PRO A 72 10.96 -2.51 -3.21
N VAL A 73 11.38 -1.98 -4.35
CA VAL A 73 12.62 -2.40 -5.03
C VAL A 73 13.85 -2.10 -4.16
N THR A 74 13.90 -0.89 -3.58
CA THR A 74 14.99 -0.52 -2.67
C THR A 74 14.97 -1.38 -1.40
N VAL A 75 13.80 -1.69 -0.86
CA VAL A 75 13.67 -2.60 0.28
C VAL A 75 14.13 -4.02 -0.08
N LEU A 76 13.85 -4.50 -1.29
CA LEU A 76 14.24 -5.84 -1.72
C LEU A 76 15.75 -5.98 -1.92
N PHE A 77 16.37 -5.05 -2.63
CA PHE A 77 17.78 -5.16 -3.06
C PHE A 77 18.76 -4.28 -2.27
N GLY A 78 18.26 -3.24 -1.59
CA GLY A 78 19.06 -2.30 -0.83
C GLY A 78 19.16 -2.64 0.67
N ASN A 79 19.66 -1.68 1.41
CA ASN A 79 19.72 -1.69 2.86
C ASN A 79 18.93 -0.48 3.43
N GLU A 80 18.89 -0.35 4.75
CA GLU A 80 18.18 0.74 5.44
C GLU A 80 18.70 2.13 5.04
N GLN A 81 19.99 2.26 4.76
CA GLN A 81 20.59 3.53 4.33
C GLN A 81 20.08 3.97 2.96
N TRP A 82 19.96 3.02 2.02
CA TRP A 82 19.41 3.29 0.69
C TRP A 82 17.92 3.67 0.76
N LEU A 83 17.16 3.01 1.63
CA LEU A 83 15.76 3.36 1.84
C LEU A 83 15.62 4.78 2.41
N THR A 84 16.42 5.11 3.42
CA THR A 84 16.42 6.46 4.02
C THR A 84 16.82 7.52 3.01
N ALA A 85 17.87 7.27 2.21
CA ALA A 85 18.31 8.17 1.15
C ALA A 85 17.23 8.35 0.08
N LEU A 86 16.57 7.26 -0.36
CA LEU A 86 15.47 7.32 -1.32
C LEU A 86 14.30 8.16 -0.77
N LEU A 87 13.90 7.97 0.48
CA LEU A 87 12.82 8.72 1.09
C LEU A 87 13.16 10.21 1.19
N ALA A 88 14.38 10.55 1.64
CA ALA A 88 14.82 11.94 1.69
C ALA A 88 14.81 12.57 0.27
N PHE A 89 15.35 11.86 -0.72
CA PHE A 89 15.35 12.32 -2.11
C PHE A 89 13.92 12.49 -2.64
N ALA A 90 13.02 11.54 -2.37
CA ALA A 90 11.64 11.58 -2.82
C ALA A 90 10.89 12.79 -2.24
N VAL A 91 11.06 13.07 -0.95
CA VAL A 91 10.48 14.26 -0.32
C VAL A 91 11.02 15.54 -0.97
N MET A 92 12.33 15.62 -1.18
CA MET A 92 12.94 16.77 -1.85
C MET A 92 12.43 16.92 -3.30
N ALA A 93 12.35 15.82 -4.05
CA ALA A 93 11.88 15.84 -5.44
C ALA A 93 10.43 16.34 -5.53
N VAL A 94 9.55 15.89 -4.64
CA VAL A 94 8.16 16.35 -4.58
C VAL A 94 8.13 17.87 -4.35
N PHE A 95 8.88 18.38 -3.39
CA PHE A 95 8.93 19.83 -3.15
C PHE A 95 9.52 20.62 -4.33
N ILE A 96 10.57 20.12 -4.98
CA ILE A 96 11.17 20.79 -6.16
C ILE A 96 10.16 20.87 -7.31
N VAL A 97 9.46 19.77 -7.60
CA VAL A 97 8.43 19.74 -8.66
C VAL A 97 7.32 20.73 -8.36
N PHE A 98 6.88 20.81 -7.11
CA PHE A 98 5.84 21.74 -6.73
C PHE A 98 6.31 23.20 -6.68
N LEU A 99 7.58 23.48 -6.34
CA LEU A 99 8.15 24.83 -6.43
C LEU A 99 8.12 25.35 -7.87
N TRP A 100 8.37 24.52 -8.87
CA TRP A 100 8.24 24.92 -10.27
C TRP A 100 6.80 25.27 -10.66
N LYS A 101 5.81 24.61 -10.05
CA LYS A 101 4.40 24.90 -10.31
C LYS A 101 3.88 26.18 -9.64
N ILE A 102 4.56 26.72 -8.65
CA ILE A 102 4.19 28.01 -8.02
C ILE A 102 4.13 29.15 -9.04
N SER A 103 5.00 29.11 -10.07
CA SER A 103 5.02 30.11 -11.12
C SER A 103 3.85 30.05 -12.10
N GLU A 104 3.04 29.02 -12.08
CA GLU A 104 1.94 28.78 -13.03
C GLU A 104 0.53 29.08 -12.47
N ASP A 105 0.40 29.82 -11.35
CA ASP A 105 -0.87 30.11 -10.64
C ASP A 105 -1.72 28.87 -10.25
N SER A 106 -1.16 27.67 -10.41
CA SER A 106 -1.84 26.39 -10.18
C SER A 106 -1.35 25.67 -8.92
N PHE A 107 -0.64 26.37 -8.03
CA PHE A 107 -0.08 25.77 -6.81
C PHE A 107 -1.18 25.40 -5.81
N ASP A 108 -1.31 24.13 -5.53
CA ASP A 108 -2.16 23.59 -4.47
C ASP A 108 -1.35 22.79 -3.47
N MET A 109 -1.14 23.33 -2.28
CA MET A 109 -0.45 22.66 -1.18
C MET A 109 -1.14 21.35 -0.77
N SER A 110 -2.44 21.24 -1.01
CA SER A 110 -3.19 20.00 -0.78
C SER A 110 -2.67 18.85 -1.65
N SER A 111 -2.27 19.13 -2.89
CA SER A 111 -1.71 18.13 -3.81
C SER A 111 -0.34 17.63 -3.35
N VAL A 112 0.52 18.49 -2.79
CA VAL A 112 1.80 18.08 -2.16
C VAL A 112 1.55 17.07 -1.04
N ASN A 113 0.64 17.42 -0.13
CA ASN A 113 0.31 16.55 1.00
C ASN A 113 -0.27 15.20 0.55
N LYS A 114 -1.11 15.21 -0.49
CA LYS A 114 -1.67 13.96 -1.07
C LYS A 114 -0.58 13.07 -1.64
N VAL A 115 0.38 13.62 -2.39
CA VAL A 115 1.49 12.81 -2.95
C VAL A 115 2.36 12.25 -1.84
N LEU A 116 2.79 13.09 -0.88
CA LEU A 116 3.63 12.65 0.23
C LEU A 116 2.93 11.61 1.12
N PHE A 117 1.67 11.85 1.45
CA PHE A 117 0.89 10.90 2.27
C PHE A 117 0.69 9.57 1.54
N GLY A 118 0.33 9.61 0.25
CA GLY A 118 0.19 8.41 -0.56
C GLY A 118 1.47 7.57 -0.61
N MET A 119 2.62 8.22 -0.82
CA MET A 119 3.92 7.58 -0.86
C MET A 119 4.32 6.94 0.50
N LEU A 120 4.08 7.63 1.60
CA LEU A 120 4.42 7.12 2.93
C LEU A 120 3.44 6.06 3.41
N TYR A 121 2.16 6.23 3.14
CA TYR A 121 1.12 5.36 3.68
C TYR A 121 1.06 4.00 2.96
N ILE A 122 1.01 3.99 1.63
CA ILE A 122 0.81 2.73 0.88
C ILE A 122 2.14 2.03 0.62
N PRO A 123 3.08 2.56 -0.20
CA PRO A 123 4.25 1.79 -0.58
C PRO A 123 5.23 1.57 0.58
N LEU A 124 5.46 2.58 1.43
CA LEU A 124 6.41 2.43 2.53
C LEU A 124 5.90 1.43 3.57
N LEU A 125 4.66 1.61 4.08
CA LEU A 125 4.13 0.69 5.10
C LEU A 125 3.97 -0.72 4.56
N THR A 126 3.49 -0.88 3.33
CA THR A 126 3.33 -2.21 2.74
C THR A 126 4.68 -2.88 2.44
N SER A 127 5.72 -2.11 2.07
CA SER A 127 7.06 -2.65 1.86
C SER A 127 7.72 -3.21 3.12
N HIS A 128 7.27 -2.83 4.31
CA HIS A 128 7.74 -3.43 5.56
C HIS A 128 7.46 -4.93 5.64
N PHE A 129 6.44 -5.45 4.94
CA PHE A 129 6.26 -6.90 4.83
C PHE A 129 7.45 -7.59 4.15
N ILE A 130 8.09 -6.95 3.16
CA ILE A 130 9.32 -7.48 2.53
C ILE A 130 10.46 -7.46 3.56
N MET A 131 10.59 -6.40 4.35
CA MET A 131 11.61 -6.32 5.42
C MET A 131 11.40 -7.42 6.47
N LEU A 132 10.16 -7.60 6.94
CA LEU A 132 9.82 -8.67 7.86
C LEU A 132 10.16 -10.05 7.29
N ARG A 133 9.90 -10.27 5.99
CA ARG A 133 10.19 -11.54 5.32
C ARG A 133 11.69 -11.85 5.22
N LYS A 134 12.56 -10.82 5.24
CA LYS A 134 14.03 -10.94 5.23
C LYS A 134 14.63 -11.30 6.60
N LEU A 135 13.89 -11.15 7.68
CA LEU A 135 14.35 -11.48 9.02
C LEU A 135 14.47 -12.99 9.24
N ASP A 136 15.27 -13.39 10.21
CA ASP A 136 15.23 -14.73 10.75
C ASP A 136 13.80 -15.05 11.19
N ARG A 137 13.25 -16.21 10.75
CA ARG A 137 11.86 -16.59 10.95
C ARG A 137 10.85 -15.61 10.30
N GLY A 138 11.22 -14.99 9.16
CA GLY A 138 10.42 -13.95 8.49
C GLY A 138 8.98 -14.35 8.17
N ILE A 139 8.72 -15.65 7.88
CA ILE A 139 7.34 -16.17 7.68
C ILE A 139 6.49 -15.94 8.94
N GLU A 140 7.04 -16.22 10.10
CA GLU A 140 6.32 -16.09 11.36
C GLU A 140 6.00 -14.64 11.68
N TRP A 141 6.93 -13.71 11.41
CA TRP A 141 6.68 -12.29 11.59
C TRP A 141 5.60 -11.77 10.66
N VAL A 142 5.63 -12.16 9.39
CA VAL A 142 4.58 -11.80 8.43
C VAL A 142 3.22 -12.33 8.89
N MET A 143 3.17 -13.61 9.30
CA MET A 143 1.94 -14.22 9.80
C MET A 143 1.43 -13.55 11.07
N LEU A 144 2.32 -13.18 11.99
CA LEU A 144 1.95 -12.46 13.22
C LEU A 144 1.24 -11.15 12.90
N VAL A 145 1.81 -10.33 12.01
CA VAL A 145 1.20 -9.05 11.64
C VAL A 145 -0.15 -9.25 10.95
N LEU A 146 -0.26 -10.23 10.05
CA LEU A 146 -1.53 -10.55 9.39
C LEU A 146 -2.60 -11.01 10.39
N VAL A 147 -2.24 -11.90 11.33
CA VAL A 147 -3.17 -12.38 12.37
C VAL A 147 -3.63 -11.23 13.26
N ILE A 148 -2.71 -10.36 13.70
CA ILE A 148 -3.06 -9.18 14.52
C ILE A 148 -4.03 -8.27 13.74
N GLY A 149 -3.79 -8.00 12.46
CA GLY A 149 -4.68 -7.21 11.63
C GLY A 149 -6.08 -7.82 11.51
N ILE A 150 -6.15 -9.09 11.13
CA ILE A 150 -7.43 -9.80 10.96
C ILE A 150 -8.22 -9.89 12.27
N VAL A 151 -7.53 -10.21 13.38
CA VAL A 151 -8.17 -10.25 14.71
C VAL A 151 -8.63 -8.87 15.13
N GLY A 152 -7.82 -7.83 14.92
CA GLY A 152 -8.17 -6.44 15.22
C GLY A 152 -9.42 -5.99 14.49
N ASP A 153 -9.48 -6.21 13.18
CA ASP A 153 -10.65 -5.87 12.36
C ASP A 153 -11.90 -6.66 12.78
N THR A 154 -11.73 -7.93 13.08
CA THR A 154 -12.82 -8.80 13.54
C THR A 154 -13.37 -8.32 14.89
N VAL A 155 -12.50 -8.05 15.84
CA VAL A 155 -12.89 -7.54 17.17
C VAL A 155 -13.55 -6.18 17.05
N ALA A 156 -12.99 -5.26 16.25
CA ALA A 156 -13.57 -3.94 16.02
C ALA A 156 -14.99 -4.04 15.43
N LEU A 157 -15.20 -4.94 14.47
CA LEU A 157 -16.50 -5.19 13.85
C LEU A 157 -17.54 -5.71 14.88
N TYR A 158 -17.15 -6.68 15.72
CA TYR A 158 -18.05 -7.23 16.74
C TYR A 158 -18.34 -6.22 17.85
N VAL A 159 -17.32 -5.52 18.34
CA VAL A 159 -17.51 -4.46 19.35
C VAL A 159 -18.42 -3.36 18.80
N GLY A 160 -18.19 -2.90 17.56
CA GLY A 160 -19.05 -1.92 16.91
C GLY A 160 -20.48 -2.38 16.75
N LYS A 161 -20.70 -3.68 16.46
CA LYS A 161 -22.05 -4.26 16.33
C LYS A 161 -22.80 -4.40 17.67
N PHE A 162 -22.09 -4.74 18.75
CA PHE A 162 -22.72 -4.97 20.05
C PHE A 162 -22.81 -3.73 20.93
N PHE A 163 -21.81 -2.82 20.84
CA PHE A 163 -21.71 -1.64 21.70
C PHE A 163 -21.90 -0.32 20.94
N GLY A 164 -21.89 -0.35 19.60
CA GLY A 164 -22.12 0.85 18.78
C GLY A 164 -23.53 1.39 18.94
N LYS A 165 -23.67 2.66 19.34
CA LYS A 165 -24.97 3.36 19.31
C LYS A 165 -25.35 3.59 17.85
N LYS A 166 -26.52 3.10 17.45
CA LYS A 166 -27.14 3.49 16.18
C LYS A 166 -27.49 4.98 16.28
N SER A 167 -26.73 5.84 15.59
CA SER A 167 -27.14 7.21 15.27
C SER A 167 -28.00 7.22 14.02
#